data_e0d95e6f3cc3219b1bca3e8f33d73eb4
#
_entry.id   e0d95e6f3cc3219b1bca3e8f33d73eb4
#
_cell.length_a   1.000
_cell.length_b   1.000
_cell.length_c   1.000
_cell.angle_alpha   90.00
_cell.angle_beta   90.00
_cell.angle_gamma   90.00
#
_symmetry.space_group_name_H-M   'P 1'
#
loop_
_entity.id
_entity.type
_entity.pdbx_description
1 polymer ?
#
loop_
_entity_poly.entity_id
_entity_poly.type
_entity_poly.pdbx_seq_one_letter_code
_entity_poly.pdbx_strand_id
1 'polypeptide(L)'
;GKTTVFNVITKSGATSETMSQYLIIADILKKAVGDEWNRHIIATTSEKKGNLIKLAKKEGFRTFYIPDGVGGRFSELCPVGLLPAAVLGIDIKGLLAGAAAMDKRCSDGDMRSNPALTAAVLQYLAMKKGKNITVMMPYADSLKYMADGYCQLWGESLGKAVDLDGKVVHAGQTPVKSLGVTDQHSQVQLYTEGPDDKVITFLRVADFRSKITIPVGCEEFPDVAFLGGKSHNQLIEAERRGTEYALLRAGRMSQTITLPEVNPYTIGQLLFFFEMATAYAGELLDV
;
A
#
# COMPACT_ATOMS: atom_id res chain seq x y z
N GLY A 1 -4.68 26.11 17.38
CA GLY A 1 -3.51 26.58 17.87
C GLY A 1 -2.75 25.85 18.96
N LYS A 2 -3.05 26.10 20.26
CA LYS A 2 -2.22 25.59 21.38
C LYS A 2 -2.17 24.07 21.54
N THR A 3 -3.04 23.32 20.88
CA THR A 3 -3.14 21.86 20.97
C THR A 3 -2.70 21.13 19.68
N THR A 4 -2.25 21.87 18.66
CA THR A 4 -1.84 21.28 17.39
C THR A 4 -0.36 20.95 17.41
N VAL A 5 0.01 19.78 16.93
CA VAL A 5 1.39 19.33 16.73
C VAL A 5 1.57 18.92 15.28
N PHE A 6 2.68 19.27 14.67
CA PHE A 6 3.04 18.93 13.28
C PHE A 6 4.17 17.90 13.27
N ASN A 7 3.93 16.78 12.65
CA ASN A 7 4.96 15.77 12.42
C ASN A 7 5.61 16.01 11.04
N VAL A 8 6.85 16.46 11.05
CA VAL A 8 7.66 16.70 9.85
C VAL A 8 8.44 15.43 9.54
N ILE A 9 8.14 14.80 8.41
CA ILE A 9 8.70 13.49 8.04
C ILE A 9 9.55 13.64 6.79
N THR A 10 10.85 13.49 6.92
CA THR A 10 11.79 13.34 5.81
C THR A 10 13.11 12.74 6.29
N LYS A 11 13.56 11.65 5.66
CA LYS A 11 14.81 10.98 6.05
C LYS A 11 16.03 11.86 5.78
N SER A 12 16.08 12.49 4.60
CA SER A 12 17.20 13.35 4.19
C SER A 12 17.13 14.77 4.77
N GLY A 13 15.92 15.26 5.09
CA GLY A 13 15.69 16.67 5.43
C GLY A 13 15.95 17.63 4.27
N ALA A 14 15.87 17.13 3.03
CA ALA A 14 16.08 17.91 1.81
C ALA A 14 14.93 17.78 0.81
N THR A 15 13.86 17.05 1.15
CA THR A 15 12.66 16.92 0.31
C THR A 15 11.97 18.27 0.21
N SER A 16 11.96 18.85 -1.00
CA SER A 16 11.53 20.23 -1.23
C SER A 16 10.11 20.50 -0.75
N GLU A 17 9.18 19.58 -1.03
CA GLU A 17 7.76 19.70 -0.64
C GLU A 17 7.60 19.71 0.87
N THR A 18 8.26 18.79 1.57
CA THR A 18 8.21 18.70 3.04
C THR A 18 8.84 19.92 3.68
N MET A 19 10.00 20.36 3.20
CA MET A 19 10.71 21.48 3.79
C MET A 19 10.06 22.83 3.48
N SER A 20 9.42 23.00 2.34
CA SER A 20 8.65 24.22 2.03
C SER A 20 7.44 24.35 2.97
N GLN A 21 6.69 23.26 3.20
CA GLN A 21 5.58 23.23 4.16
C GLN A 21 6.06 23.49 5.59
N TYR A 22 7.18 22.86 5.97
CA TYR A 22 7.81 23.11 7.30
C TYR A 22 8.11 24.60 7.50
N LEU A 23 8.71 25.31 6.53
CA LEU A 23 9.04 26.71 6.65
C LEU A 23 7.80 27.60 6.86
N ILE A 24 6.73 27.32 6.13
CA ILE A 24 5.45 28.02 6.29
C ILE A 24 4.86 27.77 7.70
N ILE A 25 4.82 26.53 8.12
CA ILE A 25 4.27 26.13 9.42
C ILE A 25 5.10 26.71 10.57
N ALA A 26 6.41 26.70 10.46
CA ALA A 26 7.31 27.27 11.46
C ALA A 26 7.10 28.80 11.63
N ASP A 27 6.92 29.53 10.53
CA ASP A 27 6.61 30.97 10.57
C ASP A 27 5.24 31.24 11.26
N ILE A 28 4.22 30.47 10.89
CA ILE A 28 2.88 30.56 11.52
C ILE A 28 2.96 30.25 13.01
N LEU A 29 3.67 29.20 13.42
CA LEU A 29 3.81 28.84 14.83
C LEU A 29 4.56 29.90 15.64
N LYS A 30 5.66 30.44 15.12
CA LYS A 30 6.41 31.52 15.77
C LYS A 30 5.53 32.75 16.01
N LYS A 31 4.69 33.11 15.04
CA LYS A 31 3.72 34.23 15.19
C LYS A 31 2.60 33.90 16.17
N ALA A 32 2.15 32.66 16.25
CA ALA A 32 0.99 32.26 17.05
C ALA A 32 1.30 31.97 18.51
N VAL A 33 2.48 31.36 18.80
CA VAL A 33 2.84 30.85 20.15
C VAL A 33 4.22 31.33 20.65
N GLY A 34 4.92 32.19 19.87
CA GLY A 34 6.21 32.75 20.27
C GLY A 34 7.29 31.69 20.49
N ASP A 35 8.05 31.81 21.57
CA ASP A 35 9.22 30.98 21.88
C ASP A 35 8.88 29.50 22.11
N GLU A 36 7.62 29.15 22.37
CA GLU A 36 7.17 27.77 22.55
C GLU A 36 6.91 27.02 21.24
N TRP A 37 7.13 27.63 20.09
CA TRP A 37 6.79 27.09 18.78
C TRP A 37 7.43 25.71 18.49
N ASN A 38 8.63 25.48 19.00
CA ASN A 38 9.37 24.23 18.80
C ASN A 38 8.70 23.01 19.44
N ARG A 39 7.91 23.22 20.51
CA ARG A 39 7.13 22.15 21.17
C ARG A 39 5.97 21.65 20.31
N HIS A 40 5.61 22.39 19.28
CA HIS A 40 4.56 22.05 18.33
C HIS A 40 5.07 21.28 17.12
N ILE A 41 6.38 20.94 17.09
CA ILE A 41 6.99 20.19 16.00
C ILE A 41 7.60 18.89 16.51
N ILE A 42 7.30 17.83 15.79
CA ILE A 42 7.98 16.53 15.90
C ILE A 42 8.73 16.32 14.58
N ALA A 43 9.99 15.87 14.68
CA ALA A 43 10.79 15.50 13.51
C ALA A 43 10.95 13.99 13.43
N THR A 44 10.40 13.37 12.39
CA THR A 44 10.62 11.95 12.07
C THR A 44 11.64 11.87 10.95
N THR A 45 12.88 11.46 11.27
CA THR A 45 14.02 11.60 10.34
C THR A 45 15.13 10.58 10.65
N SER A 46 16.20 10.58 9.85
CA SER A 46 17.42 9.82 10.17
C SER A 46 18.05 10.34 11.47
N GLU A 47 18.56 9.44 12.29
CA GLU A 47 19.25 9.81 13.55
C GLU A 47 20.58 10.54 13.31
N LYS A 48 21.32 10.15 12.25
CA LYS A 48 22.72 10.55 12.04
C LYS A 48 22.92 11.52 10.88
N LYS A 49 22.07 11.50 9.87
CA LYS A 49 22.31 12.19 8.59
C LYS A 49 21.12 13.08 8.20
N GLY A 50 21.43 14.10 7.43
CA GLY A 50 20.40 14.97 6.82
C GLY A 50 20.23 16.30 7.53
N ASN A 51 19.43 17.17 6.90
CA ASN A 51 19.23 18.54 7.39
C ASN A 51 18.18 18.60 8.51
N LEU A 52 17.15 17.75 8.46
CA LEU A 52 16.08 17.79 9.47
C LEU A 52 16.59 17.42 10.86
N ILE A 53 17.50 16.43 11.00
CA ILE A 53 18.08 16.11 12.30
C ILE A 53 18.96 17.23 12.83
N LYS A 54 19.73 17.92 11.97
CA LYS A 54 20.54 19.08 12.38
C LYS A 54 19.62 20.21 12.90
N LEU A 55 18.55 20.45 12.17
CA LEU A 55 17.53 21.44 12.52
C LEU A 55 16.83 21.06 13.84
N ALA A 56 16.41 19.82 13.99
CA ALA A 56 15.76 19.33 15.20
C ALA A 56 16.65 19.49 16.45
N LYS A 57 17.95 19.20 16.32
CA LYS A 57 18.91 19.42 17.41
C LYS A 57 19.10 20.90 17.72
N LYS A 58 19.16 21.76 16.71
CA LYS A 58 19.32 23.21 16.88
C LYS A 58 18.11 23.84 17.57
N GLU A 59 16.91 23.48 17.13
CA GLU A 59 15.64 24.11 17.59
C GLU A 59 14.99 23.34 18.77
N GLY A 60 15.51 22.17 19.13
CA GLY A 60 15.03 21.37 20.26
C GLY A 60 13.73 20.61 19.96
N PHE A 61 13.51 20.14 18.73
CA PHE A 61 12.31 19.36 18.39
C PHE A 61 12.36 17.97 19.04
N ARG A 62 11.19 17.45 19.43
CA ARG A 62 11.06 16.01 19.72
C ARG A 62 11.32 15.21 18.44
N THR A 63 12.12 14.15 18.56
CA THR A 63 12.54 13.36 17.39
C THR A 63 12.12 11.91 17.51
N PHE A 64 11.78 11.31 16.35
CA PHE A 64 11.68 9.88 16.15
C PHE A 64 12.59 9.50 14.99
N TYR A 65 13.21 8.32 15.06
CA TYR A 65 14.25 7.95 14.13
C TYR A 65 13.80 6.88 13.14
N ILE A 66 14.12 7.11 11.87
CA ILE A 66 13.99 6.11 10.81
C ILE A 66 15.28 5.27 10.85
N PRO A 67 15.20 3.95 11.01
CA PRO A 67 16.38 3.10 11.08
C PRO A 67 17.27 3.24 9.84
N ASP A 68 18.60 3.15 10.03
CA ASP A 68 19.54 3.10 8.92
C ASP A 68 19.23 1.87 8.05
N GLY A 69 19.28 2.01 6.73
CA GLY A 69 18.94 0.94 5.80
C GLY A 69 17.47 0.90 5.38
N VAL A 70 16.52 1.42 6.19
CA VAL A 70 15.10 1.48 5.79
C VAL A 70 14.91 2.60 4.77
N GLY A 71 14.50 2.23 3.55
CA GLY A 71 14.10 3.17 2.50
C GLY A 71 12.73 3.80 2.77
N GLY A 72 12.43 4.93 2.11
CA GLY A 72 11.15 5.63 2.30
C GLY A 72 9.92 4.73 2.07
N ARG A 73 9.92 3.98 0.99
CA ARG A 73 8.84 3.07 0.60
C ARG A 73 8.77 1.74 1.39
N PHE A 74 9.68 1.53 2.35
CA PHE A 74 9.70 0.41 3.30
C PHE A 74 9.57 0.91 4.75
N SER A 75 9.04 2.13 4.96
CA SER A 75 9.10 2.78 6.26
C SER A 75 7.79 2.77 7.04
N GLU A 76 6.76 2.11 6.56
CA GLU A 76 5.43 2.05 7.18
C GLU A 76 5.47 1.39 8.56
N LEU A 77 6.32 0.38 8.74
CA LEU A 77 6.48 -0.37 9.99
C LEU A 77 7.54 0.23 10.93
N CYS A 78 8.00 1.46 10.65
CA CYS A 78 8.85 2.25 11.54
C CYS A 78 8.14 3.55 11.99
N PRO A 79 8.77 4.47 12.75
CA PRO A 79 8.11 5.70 13.22
C PRO A 79 7.41 6.55 12.15
N VAL A 80 7.73 6.39 10.87
CA VAL A 80 7.04 7.06 9.76
C VAL A 80 5.56 6.71 9.72
N GLY A 81 5.21 5.44 9.78
CA GLY A 81 3.83 4.97 9.82
C GLY A 81 3.29 4.79 11.24
N LEU A 82 4.13 4.28 12.18
CA LEU A 82 3.68 3.92 13.53
C LEU A 82 3.29 5.13 14.38
N LEU A 83 3.97 6.28 14.25
CA LEU A 83 3.62 7.46 15.03
C LEU A 83 2.24 8.02 14.67
N PRO A 84 1.91 8.30 13.39
CA PRO A 84 0.56 8.72 13.04
C PRO A 84 -0.50 7.66 13.36
N ALA A 85 -0.20 6.37 13.17
CA ALA A 85 -1.12 5.29 13.54
C ALA A 85 -1.44 5.28 15.03
N ALA A 86 -0.43 5.44 15.88
CA ALA A 86 -0.62 5.53 17.34
C ALA A 86 -1.46 6.75 17.75
N VAL A 87 -1.23 7.91 17.13
CA VAL A 87 -2.01 9.14 17.38
C VAL A 87 -3.48 8.97 16.97
N LEU A 88 -3.75 8.20 15.93
CA LEU A 88 -5.10 7.86 15.48
C LEU A 88 -5.76 6.75 16.32
N GLY A 89 -5.06 6.19 17.32
CA GLY A 89 -5.59 5.12 18.16
C GLY A 89 -5.58 3.73 17.50
N ILE A 90 -4.84 3.57 16.40
CA ILE A 90 -4.65 2.26 15.76
C ILE A 90 -3.76 1.39 16.65
N ASP A 91 -4.11 0.12 16.80
CA ASP A 91 -3.29 -0.85 17.55
C ASP A 91 -1.98 -1.16 16.80
N ILE A 92 -0.95 -0.36 17.09
CA ILE A 92 0.39 -0.53 16.51
C ILE A 92 1.06 -1.84 16.96
N LYS A 93 0.70 -2.40 18.12
CA LYS A 93 1.22 -3.70 18.56
C LYS A 93 0.63 -4.83 17.72
N GLY A 94 -0.68 -4.78 17.46
CA GLY A 94 -1.35 -5.69 16.54
C GLY A 94 -0.79 -5.60 15.13
N LEU A 95 -0.52 -4.38 14.62
CA LEU A 95 0.11 -4.17 13.31
C LEU A 95 1.49 -4.84 13.23
N LEU A 96 2.36 -4.60 14.20
CA LEU A 96 3.70 -5.20 14.25
C LEU A 96 3.66 -6.72 14.47
N ALA A 97 2.70 -7.23 15.25
CA ALA A 97 2.50 -8.65 15.44
C ALA A 97 2.07 -9.34 14.13
N GLY A 98 1.22 -8.69 13.33
CA GLY A 98 0.86 -9.14 11.99
C GLY A 98 2.06 -9.21 11.05
N ALA A 99 2.88 -8.15 11.02
CA ALA A 99 4.11 -8.13 10.23
C ALA A 99 5.08 -9.25 10.65
N ALA A 100 5.32 -9.44 11.95
CA ALA A 100 6.17 -10.52 12.47
C ALA A 100 5.65 -11.92 12.13
N ALA A 101 4.32 -12.12 12.14
CA ALA A 101 3.72 -13.38 11.72
C ALA A 101 3.92 -13.65 10.22
N MET A 102 3.86 -12.62 9.39
CA MET A 102 4.13 -12.75 7.96
C MET A 102 5.63 -12.94 7.68
N ASP A 103 6.52 -12.26 8.41
CA ASP A 103 7.97 -12.46 8.34
C ASP A 103 8.34 -13.93 8.54
N LYS A 104 7.80 -14.56 9.58
CA LYS A 104 8.00 -16.00 9.83
C LYS A 104 7.57 -16.88 8.65
N ARG A 105 6.46 -16.55 7.97
CA ARG A 105 6.00 -17.27 6.78
C ARG A 105 6.87 -17.00 5.57
N CYS A 106 7.32 -15.76 5.40
CA CYS A 106 8.17 -15.34 4.28
C CYS A 106 9.63 -15.81 4.43
N SER A 107 10.06 -16.27 5.61
CA SER A 107 11.40 -16.82 5.83
C SER A 107 11.53 -18.28 5.40
N ASP A 108 10.43 -18.94 5.02
CA ASP A 108 10.46 -20.32 4.51
C ASP A 108 10.89 -20.32 3.03
N GLY A 109 11.82 -21.21 2.68
CA GLY A 109 12.27 -21.40 1.29
C GLY A 109 11.29 -22.20 0.40
N ASP A 110 10.27 -22.83 0.96
CA ASP A 110 9.25 -23.56 0.18
C ASP A 110 8.16 -22.58 -0.31
N MET A 111 8.04 -22.48 -1.62
CA MET A 111 7.01 -21.63 -2.26
C MET A 111 5.58 -21.96 -1.78
N ARG A 112 5.28 -23.19 -1.37
CA ARG A 112 3.94 -23.60 -0.93
C ARG A 112 3.55 -22.99 0.42
N SER A 113 4.51 -22.68 1.26
CA SER A 113 4.34 -22.08 2.59
C SER A 113 4.66 -20.58 2.61
N ASN A 114 5.47 -20.10 1.65
CA ASN A 114 5.91 -18.71 1.54
C ASN A 114 5.07 -17.94 0.49
N PRO A 115 4.05 -17.18 0.92
CA PRO A 115 3.16 -16.51 0.00
C PRO A 115 3.85 -15.37 -0.79
N ALA A 116 4.84 -14.71 -0.19
CA ALA A 116 5.56 -13.62 -0.85
C ALA A 116 6.47 -14.14 -1.97
N LEU A 117 7.16 -15.24 -1.72
CA LEU A 117 7.96 -15.92 -2.74
C LEU A 117 7.09 -16.42 -3.89
N THR A 118 5.94 -17.04 -3.57
CA THR A 118 4.97 -17.48 -4.59
C THR A 118 4.49 -16.30 -5.45
N ALA A 119 4.10 -15.19 -4.83
CA ALA A 119 3.64 -14.01 -5.55
C ALA A 119 4.75 -13.42 -6.45
N ALA A 120 5.98 -13.33 -5.94
CA ALA A 120 7.13 -12.85 -6.71
C ALA A 120 7.42 -13.73 -7.93
N VAL A 121 7.45 -15.06 -7.74
CA VAL A 121 7.68 -16.02 -8.85
C VAL A 121 6.56 -15.94 -9.89
N LEU A 122 5.30 -15.84 -9.47
CA LEU A 122 4.17 -15.71 -10.40
C LEU A 122 4.27 -14.41 -11.23
N GLN A 123 4.61 -13.30 -10.60
CA GLN A 123 4.82 -12.02 -11.30
C GLN A 123 6.04 -12.08 -12.23
N TYR A 124 7.14 -12.66 -11.79
CA TYR A 124 8.33 -12.86 -12.64
C TYR A 124 8.02 -13.71 -13.88
N LEU A 125 7.33 -14.84 -13.71
CA LEU A 125 6.93 -15.69 -14.83
C LEU A 125 5.94 -15.00 -15.76
N ALA A 126 5.07 -14.14 -15.23
CA ALA A 126 4.17 -13.32 -16.03
C ALA A 126 4.96 -12.29 -16.86
N MET A 127 5.96 -11.61 -16.27
CA MET A 127 6.88 -10.72 -16.99
C MET A 127 7.59 -11.45 -18.15
N LYS A 128 8.07 -12.66 -17.91
CA LYS A 128 8.69 -13.49 -18.97
C LYS A 128 7.71 -13.84 -20.12
N LYS A 129 6.41 -13.77 -19.86
CA LYS A 129 5.34 -13.93 -20.87
C LYS A 129 4.84 -12.60 -21.46
N GLY A 130 5.56 -11.50 -21.22
CA GLY A 130 5.20 -10.18 -21.76
C GLY A 130 4.13 -9.43 -20.97
N LYS A 131 3.82 -9.85 -19.72
CA LYS A 131 2.90 -9.12 -18.85
C LYS A 131 3.65 -7.96 -18.18
N ASN A 132 3.77 -6.86 -18.87
CA ASN A 132 4.57 -5.71 -18.44
C ASN A 132 3.81 -4.74 -17.52
N ILE A 133 2.55 -5.04 -17.21
CA ILE A 133 1.69 -4.25 -16.32
C ILE A 133 1.18 -5.15 -15.20
N THR A 134 1.29 -4.67 -13.96
CA THR A 134 0.65 -5.29 -12.79
C THR A 134 -0.41 -4.37 -12.22
N VAL A 135 -1.65 -4.86 -12.11
CA VAL A 135 -2.79 -4.10 -11.61
C VAL A 135 -3.11 -4.56 -10.20
N MET A 136 -3.15 -3.63 -9.24
CA MET A 136 -3.60 -3.89 -7.87
C MET A 136 -5.02 -3.35 -7.71
N MET A 137 -5.98 -4.27 -7.46
CA MET A 137 -7.42 -3.94 -7.44
C MET A 137 -8.08 -4.40 -6.13
N PRO A 138 -8.03 -3.57 -5.06
CA PRO A 138 -8.74 -3.85 -3.83
C PRO A 138 -10.27 -3.70 -4.00
N TYR A 139 -11.02 -4.60 -3.36
CA TYR A 139 -12.48 -4.56 -3.27
C TYR A 139 -12.94 -4.10 -1.89
N ALA A 140 -12.34 -3.03 -1.41
CA ALA A 140 -12.73 -2.31 -0.20
C ALA A 140 -12.10 -0.90 -0.24
N ASP A 141 -12.90 0.14 0.00
CA ASP A 141 -12.41 1.53 0.01
C ASP A 141 -11.31 1.77 1.04
N SER A 142 -11.38 1.08 2.19
CA SER A 142 -10.35 1.14 3.23
C SER A 142 -8.99 0.64 2.78
N LEU A 143 -8.91 -0.13 1.69
CA LEU A 143 -7.67 -0.63 1.08
C LEU A 143 -7.22 0.16 -0.15
N LYS A 144 -7.93 1.22 -0.53
CA LYS A 144 -7.62 2.03 -1.72
C LYS A 144 -6.15 2.45 -1.76
N TYR A 145 -5.66 3.03 -0.67
CA TYR A 145 -4.28 3.52 -0.59
C TYR A 145 -3.23 2.42 -0.44
N MET A 146 -3.63 1.18 -0.17
CA MET A 146 -2.71 0.02 -0.27
C MET A 146 -2.26 -0.20 -1.71
N ALA A 147 -3.15 0.04 -2.69
CA ALA A 147 -2.78 -0.01 -4.10
C ALA A 147 -1.82 1.11 -4.49
N ASP A 148 -1.98 2.32 -3.94
CA ASP A 148 -1.03 3.43 -4.14
C ASP A 148 0.35 3.09 -3.57
N GLY A 149 0.41 2.58 -2.34
CA GLY A 149 1.65 2.14 -1.69
C GLY A 149 2.34 1.01 -2.46
N TYR A 150 1.58 0.02 -2.92
CA TYR A 150 2.10 -1.05 -3.77
C TYR A 150 2.70 -0.50 -5.08
N CYS A 151 2.05 0.46 -5.72
CA CYS A 151 2.57 1.07 -6.95
C CYS A 151 3.94 1.72 -6.73
N GLN A 152 4.11 2.47 -5.65
CA GLN A 152 5.41 3.06 -5.32
C GLN A 152 6.43 1.98 -4.97
N LEU A 153 6.07 1.06 -4.08
CA LEU A 153 6.96 -0.02 -3.63
C LEU A 153 7.48 -0.85 -4.81
N TRP A 154 6.58 -1.32 -5.68
CA TRP A 154 6.91 -2.16 -6.83
C TRP A 154 7.69 -1.40 -7.89
N GLY A 155 7.20 -0.21 -8.29
CA GLY A 155 7.77 0.59 -9.37
C GLY A 155 9.18 1.08 -9.07
N GLU A 156 9.40 1.71 -7.90
CA GLU A 156 10.70 2.25 -7.52
C GLU A 156 11.73 1.16 -7.17
N SER A 157 11.27 0.01 -6.67
CA SER A 157 12.18 -1.06 -6.30
C SER A 157 12.70 -1.83 -7.52
N LEU A 158 11.80 -2.17 -8.44
CA LEU A 158 12.10 -3.05 -9.57
C LEU A 158 12.40 -2.33 -10.88
N GLY A 159 12.04 -1.05 -10.99
CA GLY A 159 12.36 -0.23 -12.16
C GLY A 159 13.85 0.14 -12.19
N LYS A 160 14.68 -0.70 -12.82
CA LYS A 160 16.13 -0.53 -12.90
C LYS A 160 16.63 -0.57 -14.34
N ALA A 161 17.57 0.34 -14.64
CA ALA A 161 18.22 0.39 -15.95
C ALA A 161 19.24 -0.74 -16.12
N VAL A 162 19.90 -1.13 -15.03
CA VAL A 162 20.96 -2.14 -15.00
C VAL A 162 20.68 -3.18 -13.92
N ASP A 163 21.18 -4.40 -14.12
CA ASP A 163 21.23 -5.44 -13.10
C ASP A 163 22.40 -5.25 -12.11
N LEU A 164 22.58 -6.17 -11.17
CA LEU A 164 23.63 -6.12 -10.15
C LEU A 164 25.04 -6.20 -10.74
N ASP A 165 25.20 -6.81 -11.92
CA ASP A 165 26.46 -6.90 -12.65
C ASP A 165 26.72 -5.67 -13.54
N GLY A 166 25.79 -4.70 -13.59
CA GLY A 166 25.89 -3.48 -14.40
C GLY A 166 25.47 -3.65 -15.87
N LYS A 167 24.87 -4.77 -16.24
CA LYS A 167 24.33 -5.01 -17.58
C LYS A 167 23.01 -4.28 -17.77
N VAL A 168 22.82 -3.64 -18.91
CA VAL A 168 21.57 -2.94 -19.24
C VAL A 168 20.43 -3.94 -19.42
N VAL A 169 19.38 -3.83 -18.59
CA VAL A 169 18.22 -4.72 -18.56
C VAL A 169 16.88 -4.00 -18.70
N HIS A 170 16.76 -2.74 -18.24
CA HIS A 170 15.50 -1.99 -18.16
C HIS A 170 14.37 -2.83 -17.54
N ALA A 171 14.63 -3.37 -16.34
CA ALA A 171 13.73 -4.26 -15.62
C ALA A 171 12.52 -3.52 -15.01
N GLY A 172 11.49 -4.29 -14.68
CA GLY A 172 10.31 -3.86 -13.93
C GLY A 172 9.02 -3.98 -14.72
N GLN A 173 7.90 -3.94 -13.99
CA GLN A 173 6.54 -3.81 -14.55
C GLN A 173 5.99 -2.43 -14.21
N THR A 174 5.10 -1.91 -15.05
CA THR A 174 4.31 -0.72 -14.73
C THR A 174 3.20 -1.09 -13.75
N PRO A 175 3.24 -0.63 -12.50
CA PRO A 175 2.15 -0.88 -11.57
C PRO A 175 1.00 0.09 -11.82
N VAL A 176 -0.22 -0.44 -11.81
CA VAL A 176 -1.46 0.33 -11.98
C VAL A 176 -2.37 0.06 -10.80
N LYS A 177 -2.97 1.11 -10.27
CA LYS A 177 -3.99 1.01 -9.24
C LYS A 177 -5.39 1.04 -9.84
N SER A 178 -6.26 0.20 -9.33
CA SER A 178 -7.69 0.18 -9.61
C SER A 178 -8.45 -0.01 -8.30
N LEU A 179 -9.72 0.34 -8.27
CA LEU A 179 -10.60 0.15 -7.11
C LEU A 179 -11.87 -0.61 -7.54
N GLY A 180 -12.07 -1.78 -7.01
CA GLY A 180 -13.36 -2.45 -7.13
C GLY A 180 -14.37 -1.87 -6.11
N VAL A 181 -15.59 -1.57 -6.53
CA VAL A 181 -16.16 -1.85 -7.86
C VAL A 181 -16.04 -0.67 -8.84
N THR A 182 -15.62 0.52 -8.34
CA THR A 182 -15.62 1.78 -9.09
C THR A 182 -14.95 1.64 -10.47
N ASP A 183 -13.78 1.04 -10.51
CA ASP A 183 -13.00 0.93 -11.74
C ASP A 183 -13.41 -0.25 -12.64
N GLN A 184 -14.42 -1.02 -12.26
CA GLN A 184 -15.12 -1.90 -13.20
C GLN A 184 -15.78 -1.08 -14.32
N HIS A 185 -16.24 0.12 -13.99
CA HIS A 185 -16.92 1.03 -14.92
C HIS A 185 -15.96 1.94 -15.69
N SER A 186 -14.65 1.84 -15.46
CA SER A 186 -13.64 2.70 -16.13
C SER A 186 -12.53 1.91 -16.82
N GLN A 187 -12.07 0.78 -16.27
CA GLN A 187 -10.84 0.12 -16.71
C GLN A 187 -11.03 -1.35 -17.12
N VAL A 188 -12.03 -2.06 -16.60
CA VAL A 188 -12.18 -3.51 -16.81
C VAL A 188 -12.40 -3.88 -18.26
N GLN A 189 -13.06 -3.02 -19.06
CA GLN A 189 -13.15 -3.20 -20.50
C GLN A 189 -11.78 -3.38 -21.16
N LEU A 190 -10.83 -2.48 -20.83
CA LEU A 190 -9.44 -2.56 -21.30
C LEU A 190 -8.73 -3.83 -20.80
N TYR A 191 -9.00 -4.25 -19.56
CA TYR A 191 -8.37 -5.43 -18.99
C TYR A 191 -8.85 -6.72 -19.65
N THR A 192 -10.11 -6.75 -20.06
CA THR A 192 -10.73 -7.92 -20.68
C THR A 192 -10.45 -8.02 -22.19
N GLU A 193 -10.61 -6.92 -22.93
CA GLU A 193 -10.58 -6.93 -24.40
C GLU A 193 -9.33 -6.27 -25.00
N GLY A 194 -8.60 -5.47 -24.22
CA GLY A 194 -7.37 -4.80 -24.67
C GLY A 194 -6.17 -5.74 -24.78
N PRO A 195 -4.94 -5.19 -24.93
CA PRO A 195 -3.72 -5.98 -25.03
C PRO A 195 -3.54 -6.92 -23.85
N ASP A 196 -3.10 -8.15 -24.11
CA ASP A 196 -2.85 -9.17 -23.10
C ASP A 196 -1.45 -9.01 -22.47
N ASP A 197 -1.22 -7.86 -21.86
CA ASP A 197 0.04 -7.41 -21.28
C ASP A 197 -0.02 -7.20 -19.76
N LYS A 198 -1.10 -7.66 -19.09
CA LYS A 198 -1.40 -7.35 -17.69
C LYS A 198 -1.59 -8.59 -16.83
N VAL A 199 -1.28 -8.45 -15.54
CA VAL A 199 -1.72 -9.34 -14.46
C VAL A 199 -2.57 -8.53 -13.50
N ILE A 200 -3.76 -9.01 -13.18
CA ILE A 200 -4.67 -8.36 -12.25
C ILE A 200 -4.62 -9.07 -10.89
N THR A 201 -4.28 -8.32 -9.83
CA THR A 201 -4.27 -8.81 -8.46
C THR A 201 -5.45 -8.21 -7.70
N PHE A 202 -6.42 -9.06 -7.37
CA PHE A 202 -7.54 -8.67 -6.51
C PHE A 202 -7.12 -8.73 -5.04
N LEU A 203 -7.44 -7.66 -4.26
CA LEU A 203 -7.44 -7.72 -2.81
C LEU A 203 -8.87 -7.94 -2.32
N ARG A 204 -9.15 -9.14 -1.88
CA ARG A 204 -10.45 -9.55 -1.35
C ARG A 204 -10.47 -9.41 0.17
N VAL A 205 -11.56 -8.90 0.71
CA VAL A 205 -11.89 -8.95 2.14
C VAL A 205 -12.98 -9.99 2.36
N ALA A 206 -12.71 -11.00 3.20
CA ALA A 206 -13.70 -12.05 3.44
C ALA A 206 -14.84 -11.56 4.34
N ASP A 207 -14.51 -10.91 5.45
CA ASP A 207 -15.47 -10.37 6.40
C ASP A 207 -15.28 -8.86 6.58
N PHE A 208 -16.32 -8.10 6.27
CA PHE A 208 -16.35 -6.64 6.46
C PHE A 208 -16.82 -6.29 7.87
N ARG A 209 -16.29 -5.19 8.43
CA ARG A 209 -16.67 -4.68 9.76
C ARG A 209 -18.15 -4.39 9.92
N SER A 210 -18.84 -4.07 8.83
CA SER A 210 -20.25 -3.70 8.82
C SER A 210 -20.97 -4.49 7.76
N LYS A 211 -22.23 -4.79 8.04
CA LYS A 211 -23.15 -5.43 7.10
C LYS A 211 -24.37 -4.56 6.95
N ILE A 212 -24.60 -4.08 5.73
CA ILE A 212 -25.80 -3.29 5.39
C ILE A 212 -26.68 -4.15 4.50
N THR A 213 -27.91 -4.38 4.94
CA THR A 213 -28.92 -5.07 4.13
C THR A 213 -29.64 -4.07 3.23
N ILE A 214 -29.75 -4.39 1.96
CA ILE A 214 -30.48 -3.61 0.96
C ILE A 214 -31.98 -3.81 1.23
N PRO A 215 -32.76 -2.73 1.44
CA PRO A 215 -34.20 -2.85 1.63
C PRO A 215 -34.90 -3.50 0.42
N VAL A 216 -35.95 -4.23 0.67
CA VAL A 216 -36.86 -4.71 -0.40
C VAL A 216 -37.65 -3.51 -0.91
N GLY A 217 -37.78 -3.40 -2.23
CA GLY A 217 -38.55 -2.32 -2.89
C GLY A 217 -38.38 -2.34 -4.40
N CYS A 218 -39.02 -1.42 -5.06
CA CYS A 218 -39.02 -1.26 -6.53
C CYS A 218 -39.46 -2.54 -7.24
N GLU A 219 -40.52 -3.19 -6.73
CA GLU A 219 -41.00 -4.48 -7.24
C GLU A 219 -41.47 -4.40 -8.71
N GLU A 220 -41.88 -3.23 -9.18
CA GLU A 220 -42.21 -2.93 -10.57
C GLU A 220 -40.97 -2.92 -11.51
N PHE A 221 -39.76 -2.92 -10.97
CA PHE A 221 -38.48 -2.94 -11.72
C PHE A 221 -37.69 -4.20 -11.36
N PRO A 222 -37.87 -5.34 -12.02
CA PRO A 222 -37.19 -6.59 -11.68
C PRO A 222 -35.67 -6.48 -11.67
N ASP A 223 -35.09 -5.63 -12.56
CA ASP A 223 -33.64 -5.40 -12.66
C ASP A 223 -33.05 -4.61 -11.46
N VAL A 224 -33.91 -4.10 -10.57
CA VAL A 224 -33.55 -3.46 -9.30
C VAL A 224 -34.00 -4.28 -8.12
N ALA A 225 -35.23 -4.80 -8.17
CA ALA A 225 -35.88 -5.54 -7.08
C ALA A 225 -35.08 -6.76 -6.61
N PHE A 226 -34.32 -7.42 -7.51
CA PHE A 226 -33.49 -8.59 -7.16
C PHE A 226 -32.40 -8.29 -6.12
N LEU A 227 -32.04 -7.03 -5.91
CA LEU A 227 -31.06 -6.60 -4.90
C LEU A 227 -31.67 -6.67 -3.48
N GLY A 228 -32.98 -6.53 -3.36
CA GLY A 228 -33.69 -6.51 -2.06
C GLY A 228 -33.40 -7.74 -1.21
N GLY A 229 -33.21 -7.52 0.08
CA GLY A 229 -32.88 -8.57 1.07
C GLY A 229 -31.45 -9.07 1.07
N LYS A 230 -30.63 -8.68 0.09
CA LYS A 230 -29.19 -9.00 0.06
C LYS A 230 -28.39 -7.94 0.82
N SER A 231 -27.16 -8.28 1.19
CA SER A 231 -26.26 -7.28 1.78
C SER A 231 -25.33 -6.67 0.74
N HIS A 232 -24.84 -5.44 1.00
CA HIS A 232 -23.77 -4.84 0.20
C HIS A 232 -22.51 -5.71 0.16
N ASN A 233 -22.22 -6.47 1.22
CA ASN A 233 -21.10 -7.41 1.28
C ASN A 233 -21.26 -8.55 0.25
N GLN A 234 -22.49 -9.07 0.11
CA GLN A 234 -22.80 -10.07 -0.93
C GLN A 234 -22.70 -9.48 -2.34
N LEU A 235 -23.14 -8.24 -2.51
CA LEU A 235 -23.08 -7.56 -3.81
C LEU A 235 -21.63 -7.36 -4.24
N ILE A 236 -20.79 -6.75 -3.41
CA ILE A 236 -19.37 -6.48 -3.76
C ILE A 236 -18.58 -7.77 -4.04
N GLU A 237 -18.86 -8.85 -3.30
CA GLU A 237 -18.22 -10.16 -3.56
C GLU A 237 -18.73 -10.78 -4.87
N ALA A 238 -20.01 -10.63 -5.20
CA ALA A 238 -20.55 -11.10 -6.47
C ALA A 238 -19.95 -10.35 -7.66
N GLU A 239 -19.79 -9.04 -7.56
CA GLU A 239 -19.16 -8.21 -8.60
C GLU A 239 -17.68 -8.54 -8.77
N ARG A 240 -16.93 -8.72 -7.67
CA ARG A 240 -15.53 -9.19 -7.73
C ARG A 240 -15.43 -10.52 -8.46
N ARG A 241 -16.26 -11.50 -8.07
CA ARG A 241 -16.26 -12.82 -8.71
C ARG A 241 -16.66 -12.77 -10.17
N GLY A 242 -17.62 -11.91 -10.51
CA GLY A 242 -18.03 -11.66 -11.90
C GLY A 242 -16.88 -11.15 -12.74
N THR A 243 -16.13 -10.18 -12.22
CA THR A 243 -14.95 -9.62 -12.89
C THR A 243 -13.84 -10.66 -13.03
N GLU A 244 -13.52 -11.40 -11.97
CA GLU A 244 -12.53 -12.49 -11.99
C GLU A 244 -12.90 -13.55 -13.04
N TYR A 245 -14.18 -13.94 -13.08
CA TYR A 245 -14.67 -14.90 -14.06
C TYR A 245 -14.60 -14.37 -15.51
N ALA A 246 -14.95 -13.11 -15.72
CA ALA A 246 -14.85 -12.48 -17.05
C ALA A 246 -13.41 -12.46 -17.56
N LEU A 247 -12.46 -12.09 -16.70
CA LEU A 247 -11.02 -12.13 -17.03
C LEU A 247 -10.54 -13.55 -17.34
N LEU A 248 -10.93 -14.53 -16.51
CA LEU A 248 -10.61 -15.94 -16.74
C LEU A 248 -11.15 -16.44 -18.11
N ARG A 249 -12.41 -16.11 -18.44
CA ARG A 249 -13.03 -16.45 -19.73
C ARG A 249 -12.31 -15.81 -20.91
N ALA A 250 -11.77 -14.60 -20.72
CA ALA A 250 -10.98 -13.89 -21.71
C ALA A 250 -9.51 -14.35 -21.77
N GLY A 251 -9.12 -15.37 -20.99
CA GLY A 251 -7.74 -15.86 -20.93
C GLY A 251 -6.75 -14.90 -20.26
N ARG A 252 -7.24 -13.95 -19.45
CA ARG A 252 -6.41 -12.94 -18.76
C ARG A 252 -5.87 -13.47 -17.44
N MET A 253 -4.61 -13.19 -17.16
CA MET A 253 -3.98 -13.59 -15.90
C MET A 253 -4.51 -12.77 -14.74
N SER A 254 -4.99 -13.45 -13.71
CA SER A 254 -5.39 -12.83 -12.45
C SER A 254 -5.00 -13.70 -11.26
N GLN A 255 -4.87 -13.05 -10.09
CA GLN A 255 -4.66 -13.70 -8.79
C GLN A 255 -5.48 -12.98 -7.72
N THR A 256 -5.77 -13.65 -6.62
CA THR A 256 -6.53 -13.07 -5.51
C THR A 256 -5.77 -13.24 -4.20
N ILE A 257 -5.50 -12.12 -3.54
CA ILE A 257 -5.02 -12.07 -2.16
C ILE A 257 -6.23 -11.86 -1.26
N THR A 258 -6.47 -12.77 -0.33
CA THR A 258 -7.60 -12.69 0.59
C THR A 258 -7.16 -12.29 1.98
N LEU A 259 -7.68 -11.17 2.47
CA LEU A 259 -7.63 -10.79 3.87
C LEU A 259 -8.87 -11.39 4.57
N PRO A 260 -8.72 -12.06 5.72
CA PRO A 260 -9.88 -12.49 6.51
C PRO A 260 -10.79 -11.32 6.86
N GLU A 261 -10.22 -10.23 7.35
CA GLU A 261 -10.86 -8.95 7.68
C GLU A 261 -9.83 -7.81 7.59
N VAL A 262 -10.29 -6.56 7.64
CA VAL A 262 -9.41 -5.38 7.70
C VAL A 262 -9.25 -4.95 9.15
N ASN A 263 -8.13 -5.31 9.75
CA ASN A 263 -7.72 -4.90 11.09
C ASN A 263 -6.21 -4.64 11.16
N PRO A 264 -5.66 -4.07 12.24
CA PRO A 264 -4.22 -3.79 12.33
C PRO A 264 -3.34 -5.01 12.06
N TYR A 265 -3.71 -6.19 12.56
CA TYR A 265 -2.93 -7.41 12.39
C TYR A 265 -2.86 -7.85 10.91
N THR A 266 -4.00 -7.90 10.22
CA THR A 266 -4.04 -8.30 8.80
C THR A 266 -3.40 -7.26 7.88
N ILE A 267 -3.48 -5.97 8.24
CA ILE A 267 -2.76 -4.91 7.52
C ILE A 267 -1.25 -5.02 7.72
N GLY A 268 -0.78 -5.32 8.94
CA GLY A 268 0.63 -5.60 9.19
C GLY A 268 1.16 -6.78 8.37
N GLN A 269 0.36 -7.86 8.26
CA GLN A 269 0.68 -8.98 7.39
C GLN A 269 0.78 -8.57 5.92
N LEU A 270 -0.16 -7.77 5.43
CA LEU A 270 -0.21 -7.34 4.03
C LEU A 270 0.96 -6.43 3.65
N LEU A 271 1.31 -5.47 4.53
CA LEU A 271 2.46 -4.58 4.32
C LEU A 271 3.74 -5.39 4.19
N PHE A 272 4.03 -6.24 5.17
CA PHE A 272 5.24 -7.06 5.14
C PHE A 272 5.26 -8.06 3.97
N PHE A 273 4.11 -8.62 3.62
CA PHE A 273 3.98 -9.46 2.43
C PHE A 273 4.38 -8.73 1.15
N PHE A 274 3.94 -7.48 0.95
CA PHE A 274 4.32 -6.70 -0.22
C PHE A 274 5.80 -6.33 -0.23
N GLU A 275 6.37 -5.97 0.92
CA GLU A 275 7.79 -5.70 1.05
C GLU A 275 8.63 -6.92 0.65
N MET A 276 8.31 -8.09 1.20
CA MET A 276 9.02 -9.33 0.90
C MET A 276 8.80 -9.83 -0.53
N ALA A 277 7.58 -9.74 -1.07
CA ALA A 277 7.31 -10.08 -2.47
C ALA A 277 8.12 -9.21 -3.42
N THR A 278 8.26 -7.92 -3.10
CA THR A 278 9.07 -6.99 -3.88
C THR A 278 10.56 -7.33 -3.79
N ALA A 279 11.06 -7.67 -2.60
CA ALA A 279 12.46 -8.08 -2.42
C ALA A 279 12.76 -9.37 -3.22
N TYR A 280 11.92 -10.40 -3.11
CA TYR A 280 12.09 -11.62 -3.90
C TYR A 280 12.00 -11.37 -5.42
N ALA A 281 11.13 -10.47 -5.85
CA ALA A 281 11.06 -10.11 -7.26
C ALA A 281 12.33 -9.39 -7.75
N GLY A 282 12.96 -8.57 -6.91
CA GLY A 282 14.26 -7.95 -7.17
C GLY A 282 15.35 -9.00 -7.37
N GLU A 283 15.46 -9.97 -6.46
CA GLU A 283 16.40 -11.09 -6.59
C GLU A 283 16.19 -11.89 -7.89
N LEU A 284 14.93 -12.20 -8.23
CA LEU A 284 14.60 -12.92 -9.46
C LEU A 284 14.90 -12.13 -10.73
N LEU A 285 14.90 -10.81 -10.66
CA LEU A 285 15.24 -9.90 -11.76
C LEU A 285 16.73 -9.52 -11.77
N ASP A 286 17.48 -9.90 -10.74
CA ASP A 286 18.88 -9.55 -10.52
C ASP A 286 19.11 -8.02 -10.41
N VAL A 287 18.25 -7.31 -9.63
CA VAL A 287 18.25 -5.83 -9.52
C VAL A 287 18.12 -5.32 -8.09
#